data_69bfd23328f5a4a05fe0e3e9b1869193
#
_entry.id   69bfd23328f5a4a05fe0e3e9b1869193
#
_cell.length_a   1.000
_cell.length_b   1.000
_cell.length_c   1.000
_cell.angle_alpha   90.00
_cell.angle_beta   90.00
_cell.angle_gamma   90.00
#
_symmetry.space_group_name_H-M   'P 1'
#
loop_
_entity.id
_entity.type
_entity.pdbx_description
1 polymer ?
#
loop_
_entity_poly.entity_id
_entity_poly.type
_entity_poly.pdbx_seq_one_letter_code
_entity_poly.pdbx_strand_id
1 'polypeptide(L)'
;MWRDESVTWQVAHRPLGGIWELLGQVDAVHGLYYLLVHAVFLVWDGGAAGAGGGPGTGGLWALRLPSVAATALAAAGVAAVGHRLAGERAALWSGAAYAVLPPVQMYAQEGRSYALVAAAVVWATYLMLRERWIAYAAAMLVACWLHEFAVLALLAHGVGARRSRGWRWSAAAVVALLLPLAVVSARQAEQQLGWLGRPSWRDWAAYGVLAAASLLLARSPALPRELVRVALPLALLPPGLLMAVSLVHPLYVDRYVLYALAGLALLAGTRLAAARGWWPWLLVAALLVPFGWWSLWLRTPESRKDDVLAVAAAVRERARPGDAVLFLPSRRREWLLSSPELYGSLRDLALDRTPAASRSLQGTELPTERIWTRLVDVPRVVALMDPADQPLDPYPREAVKRQTLASHFERCSVDEVRGARIAVYARPGHCDDTTWGVPAGDGPSR
;
A
#
# COMPACT_ATOMS: atom_id res chain seq x y z
N MET A 1 11.22 0.93 3.63
CA MET A 1 9.75 0.98 3.98
C MET A 1 9.17 2.24 3.36
N TRP A 2 8.05 2.13 2.66
CA TRP A 2 7.38 3.28 2.08
C TRP A 2 6.18 3.72 2.94
N ARG A 3 5.57 4.88 2.58
CA ARG A 3 4.55 5.55 3.41
C ARG A 3 3.38 4.64 3.81
N ASP A 4 2.77 3.91 2.85
CA ASP A 4 1.61 3.07 3.17
C ASP A 4 1.96 1.90 4.11
N GLU A 5 3.19 1.37 4.04
CA GLU A 5 3.69 0.37 4.99
C GLU A 5 3.89 0.98 6.38
N SER A 6 4.35 2.24 6.45
CA SER A 6 4.49 2.97 7.72
C SER A 6 3.14 3.12 8.42
N VAL A 7 2.09 3.46 7.67
CA VAL A 7 0.72 3.53 8.21
C VAL A 7 0.27 2.16 8.72
N THR A 8 0.49 1.09 7.93
CA THR A 8 0.14 -0.27 8.36
C THR A 8 0.87 -0.65 9.64
N TRP A 9 2.18 -0.36 9.73
CA TRP A 9 3.00 -0.59 10.91
C TRP A 9 2.41 0.08 12.15
N GLN A 10 2.15 1.37 12.08
CA GLN A 10 1.65 2.15 13.20
C GLN A 10 0.27 1.70 13.66
N VAL A 11 -0.65 1.45 12.71
CA VAL A 11 -2.02 1.05 13.04
C VAL A 11 -2.04 -0.35 13.63
N ALA A 12 -1.27 -1.28 13.06
CA ALA A 12 -1.22 -2.66 13.55
C ALA A 12 -0.58 -2.81 14.94
N HIS A 13 0.23 -1.84 15.39
CA HIS A 13 0.77 -1.81 16.77
C HIS A 13 -0.18 -1.15 17.79
N ARG A 14 -1.32 -0.60 17.36
CA ARG A 14 -2.33 -0.07 18.29
C ARG A 14 -3.06 -1.23 18.99
N PRO A 15 -3.59 -1.02 20.21
CA PRO A 15 -4.51 -1.97 20.83
C PRO A 15 -5.78 -2.12 19.96
N LEU A 16 -6.43 -3.29 19.98
CA LEU A 16 -7.61 -3.59 19.16
C LEU A 16 -8.70 -2.50 19.22
N GLY A 17 -8.97 -1.97 20.44
CA GLY A 17 -9.92 -0.86 20.61
C GLY A 17 -9.50 0.38 19.82
N GLY A 18 -8.21 0.72 19.83
CA GLY A 18 -7.66 1.86 19.09
C GLY A 18 -7.70 1.66 17.57
N ILE A 19 -7.51 0.43 17.09
CA ILE A 19 -7.72 0.08 15.67
C ILE A 19 -9.18 0.31 15.31
N TRP A 20 -10.12 -0.23 16.11
CA TRP A 20 -11.54 -0.12 15.84
C TRP A 20 -12.02 1.34 15.81
N GLU A 21 -11.59 2.14 16.79
CA GLU A 21 -11.92 3.57 16.84
C GLU A 21 -11.37 4.35 15.64
N LEU A 22 -10.16 4.01 15.17
CA LEU A 22 -9.58 4.59 13.97
C LEU A 22 -10.44 4.29 12.75
N LEU A 23 -10.83 3.01 12.54
CA LEU A 23 -11.59 2.56 11.37
C LEU A 23 -12.97 3.24 11.27
N GLY A 24 -13.53 3.70 12.38
CA GLY A 24 -14.75 4.51 12.39
C GLY A 24 -14.57 5.92 11.81
N GLN A 25 -13.31 6.41 11.68
CA GLN A 25 -13.01 7.77 11.22
C GLN A 25 -12.26 7.78 9.88
N VAL A 26 -11.35 6.84 9.68
CA VAL A 26 -10.47 6.80 8.51
C VAL A 26 -10.02 5.36 8.22
N ASP A 27 -9.78 5.07 6.95
CA ASP A 27 -9.10 3.87 6.45
C ASP A 27 -9.83 2.53 6.71
N ALA A 28 -11.17 2.58 6.79
CA ALA A 28 -12.00 1.40 7.03
C ALA A 28 -11.76 0.27 6.02
N VAL A 29 -11.44 0.61 4.78
CA VAL A 29 -11.17 -0.35 3.68
C VAL A 29 -10.00 -1.28 3.98
N HIS A 30 -9.06 -0.87 4.83
CA HIS A 30 -7.89 -1.66 5.22
C HIS A 30 -8.06 -2.37 6.58
N GLY A 31 -9.23 -2.28 7.21
CA GLY A 31 -9.46 -2.75 8.58
C GLY A 31 -9.11 -4.23 8.78
N LEU A 32 -9.59 -5.12 7.90
CA LEU A 32 -9.28 -6.54 8.01
C LEU A 32 -7.77 -6.82 7.86
N TYR A 33 -7.08 -6.06 7.01
CA TYR A 33 -5.63 -6.19 6.86
C TYR A 33 -4.87 -5.74 8.10
N TYR A 34 -5.27 -4.64 8.73
CA TYR A 34 -4.67 -4.18 9.98
C TYR A 34 -4.83 -5.18 11.12
N LEU A 35 -6.00 -5.81 11.24
CA LEU A 35 -6.23 -6.88 12.23
C LEU A 35 -5.36 -8.11 11.96
N LEU A 36 -5.18 -8.49 10.69
CA LEU A 36 -4.29 -9.59 10.31
C LEU A 36 -2.84 -9.28 10.69
N VAL A 37 -2.34 -8.08 10.33
CA VAL A 37 -0.96 -7.68 10.66
C VAL A 37 -0.78 -7.52 12.17
N HIS A 38 -1.79 -7.01 12.88
CA HIS A 38 -1.78 -6.97 14.35
C HIS A 38 -1.57 -8.37 14.94
N ALA A 39 -2.32 -9.38 14.44
CA ALA A 39 -2.15 -10.76 14.88
C ALA A 39 -0.75 -11.31 14.56
N VAL A 40 -0.17 -10.96 13.41
CA VAL A 40 1.21 -11.32 13.07
C VAL A 40 2.20 -10.72 14.07
N PHE A 41 2.06 -9.45 14.43
CA PHE A 41 2.94 -8.79 15.39
C PHE A 41 2.78 -9.35 16.81
N LEU A 42 1.57 -9.72 17.23
CA LEU A 42 1.38 -10.40 18.52
C LEU A 42 2.20 -11.70 18.63
N VAL A 43 2.32 -12.44 17.53
CA VAL A 43 3.12 -13.67 17.48
C VAL A 43 4.62 -13.35 17.36
N TRP A 44 4.97 -12.37 16.50
CA TRP A 44 6.36 -12.02 16.21
C TRP A 44 7.07 -11.36 17.39
N ASP A 45 6.41 -10.44 18.05
CA ASP A 45 6.93 -9.66 19.17
C ASP A 45 6.74 -10.35 20.55
N GLY A 46 6.34 -11.63 20.57
CA GLY A 46 6.12 -12.39 21.80
C GLY A 46 5.00 -11.86 22.68
N GLY A 47 3.98 -11.22 22.08
CA GLY A 47 2.82 -10.68 22.80
C GLY A 47 3.03 -9.28 23.34
N ALA A 48 4.20 -8.67 23.17
CA ALA A 48 4.48 -7.30 23.56
C ALA A 48 3.94 -6.32 22.52
N ALA A 49 2.64 -6.30 22.34
CA ALA A 49 1.96 -5.27 21.54
C ALA A 49 2.28 -3.88 22.14
N GLY A 50 3.10 -3.10 21.48
CA GLY A 50 3.53 -1.78 21.95
C GLY A 50 4.97 -1.69 22.44
N ALA A 51 5.78 -2.74 22.36
CA ALA A 51 7.23 -2.65 22.61
C ALA A 51 7.86 -1.77 21.52
N GLY A 52 8.23 -0.56 21.90
CA GLY A 52 8.54 0.61 21.08
C GLY A 52 9.77 0.57 20.19
N GLY A 53 10.13 -0.58 19.62
CA GLY A 53 11.15 -0.64 18.59
C GLY A 53 10.62 -0.19 17.24
N GLY A 54 11.35 0.69 16.54
CA GLY A 54 11.08 0.98 15.13
C GLY A 54 11.19 -0.29 14.27
N PRO A 55 10.73 -0.26 13.01
CA PRO A 55 10.75 -1.40 12.11
C PRO A 55 12.20 -1.73 11.71
N GLY A 56 12.91 -2.41 12.61
CA GLY A 56 14.16 -3.06 12.28
C GLY A 56 13.96 -4.09 11.17
N THR A 57 15.05 -4.71 10.68
CA THR A 57 15.00 -5.70 9.59
C THR A 57 13.97 -6.79 9.87
N GLY A 58 13.90 -7.28 11.10
CA GLY A 58 12.93 -8.31 11.53
C GLY A 58 11.48 -7.87 11.43
N GLY A 59 11.17 -6.63 11.84
CA GLY A 59 9.81 -6.10 11.78
C GLY A 59 9.29 -5.91 10.35
N LEU A 60 10.18 -5.54 9.41
CA LEU A 60 9.81 -5.46 7.99
C LEU A 60 9.48 -6.84 7.41
N TRP A 61 10.22 -7.87 7.83
CA TRP A 61 9.90 -9.24 7.43
C TRP A 61 8.51 -9.64 7.92
N ALA A 62 8.22 -9.40 9.21
CA ALA A 62 6.90 -9.69 9.78
C ALA A 62 5.77 -8.96 9.04
N LEU A 63 5.95 -7.67 8.73
CA LEU A 63 5.00 -6.86 7.99
C LEU A 63 4.71 -7.39 6.57
N ARG A 64 5.75 -7.89 5.87
CA ARG A 64 5.65 -8.32 4.46
C ARG A 64 5.34 -9.80 4.29
N LEU A 65 5.57 -10.61 5.30
CA LEU A 65 5.36 -12.07 5.25
C LEU A 65 3.95 -12.47 4.78
N PRO A 66 2.84 -11.83 5.22
CA PRO A 66 1.52 -12.14 4.72
C PRO A 66 1.39 -11.98 3.20
N SER A 67 1.99 -10.93 2.63
CA SER A 67 1.94 -10.66 1.19
C SER A 67 2.77 -11.67 0.38
N VAL A 68 3.95 -12.05 0.89
CA VAL A 68 4.78 -13.10 0.26
C VAL A 68 4.05 -14.42 0.25
N ALA A 69 3.50 -14.85 1.40
CA ALA A 69 2.74 -16.09 1.52
C ALA A 69 1.48 -16.09 0.61
N ALA A 70 0.76 -14.96 0.58
CA ALA A 70 -0.40 -14.80 -0.28
C ALA A 70 -0.05 -14.86 -1.76
N THR A 71 1.09 -14.30 -2.18
CA THR A 71 1.54 -14.39 -3.57
C THR A 71 1.86 -15.83 -3.97
N ALA A 72 2.54 -16.59 -3.11
CA ALA A 72 2.78 -18.01 -3.33
C ALA A 72 1.45 -18.79 -3.42
N LEU A 73 0.51 -18.50 -2.53
CA LEU A 73 -0.82 -19.10 -2.53
C LEU A 73 -1.62 -18.71 -3.79
N ALA A 74 -1.50 -17.47 -4.27
CA ALA A 74 -2.13 -17.03 -5.53
C ALA A 74 -1.54 -17.78 -6.73
N ALA A 75 -0.21 -17.91 -6.81
CA ALA A 75 0.44 -18.67 -7.88
C ALA A 75 0.02 -20.15 -7.88
N ALA A 76 -0.08 -20.77 -6.70
CA ALA A 76 -0.62 -22.13 -6.55
C ALA A 76 -2.09 -22.21 -6.98
N GLY A 77 -2.90 -21.21 -6.65
CA GLY A 77 -4.31 -21.13 -7.09
C GLY A 77 -4.44 -20.95 -8.60
N VAL A 78 -3.61 -20.11 -9.24
CA VAL A 78 -3.54 -19.98 -10.71
C VAL A 78 -3.16 -21.32 -11.34
N ALA A 79 -2.17 -22.04 -10.78
CA ALA A 79 -1.81 -23.37 -11.21
C ALA A 79 -2.98 -24.36 -11.08
N ALA A 80 -3.70 -24.33 -9.96
CA ALA A 80 -4.88 -25.21 -9.74
C ALA A 80 -6.00 -24.93 -10.75
N VAL A 81 -6.28 -23.66 -11.07
CA VAL A 81 -7.23 -23.28 -12.12
C VAL A 81 -6.75 -23.74 -13.49
N GLY A 82 -5.48 -23.54 -13.82
CA GLY A 82 -4.84 -24.00 -15.06
C GLY A 82 -4.90 -25.52 -15.20
N HIS A 83 -4.63 -26.26 -14.12
CA HIS A 83 -4.76 -27.71 -14.08
C HIS A 83 -6.19 -28.16 -14.39
N ARG A 84 -7.16 -27.57 -13.70
CA ARG A 84 -8.59 -27.91 -13.82
C ARG A 84 -9.13 -27.67 -15.22
N LEU A 85 -8.65 -26.65 -15.92
CA LEU A 85 -9.17 -26.22 -17.22
C LEU A 85 -8.35 -26.71 -18.42
N ALA A 86 -7.06 -26.99 -18.25
CA ALA A 86 -6.17 -27.32 -19.37
C ALA A 86 -5.05 -28.34 -19.05
N GLY A 87 -5.09 -28.96 -17.85
CA GLY A 87 -4.19 -30.05 -17.46
C GLY A 87 -2.87 -29.62 -16.84
N GLU A 88 -2.00 -30.59 -16.53
CA GLU A 88 -0.79 -30.41 -15.71
C GLU A 88 0.22 -29.40 -16.29
N ARG A 89 0.46 -29.48 -17.60
CA ARG A 89 1.41 -28.55 -18.25
C ARG A 89 0.92 -27.10 -18.15
N ALA A 90 -0.39 -26.88 -18.31
CA ALA A 90 -1.00 -25.58 -18.15
C ALA A 90 -0.94 -25.11 -16.68
N ALA A 91 -1.04 -26.00 -15.70
CA ALA A 91 -0.86 -25.67 -14.29
C ALA A 91 0.52 -25.06 -14.05
N LEU A 92 1.57 -25.78 -14.45
CA LEU A 92 2.95 -25.34 -14.24
C LEU A 92 3.21 -23.97 -14.89
N TRP A 93 2.88 -23.85 -16.19
CA TRP A 93 3.16 -22.62 -16.94
C TRP A 93 2.33 -21.43 -16.49
N SER A 94 1.05 -21.64 -16.10
CA SER A 94 0.21 -20.54 -15.62
C SER A 94 0.65 -20.04 -14.25
N GLY A 95 0.96 -20.95 -13.32
CA GLY A 95 1.47 -20.60 -11.99
C GLY A 95 2.81 -19.88 -12.09
N ALA A 96 3.75 -20.39 -12.90
CA ALA A 96 5.04 -19.76 -13.14
C ALA A 96 4.89 -18.39 -13.81
N ALA A 97 4.04 -18.28 -14.85
CA ALA A 97 3.78 -17.01 -15.52
C ALA A 97 3.24 -15.95 -14.52
N TYR A 98 2.31 -16.33 -13.63
CA TYR A 98 1.82 -15.42 -12.60
C TYR A 98 2.94 -14.97 -11.65
N ALA A 99 3.72 -15.91 -11.14
CA ALA A 99 4.75 -15.65 -10.16
C ALA A 99 5.87 -14.71 -10.66
N VAL A 100 6.17 -14.70 -11.97
CA VAL A 100 7.24 -13.86 -12.54
C VAL A 100 6.76 -12.49 -13.02
N LEU A 101 5.45 -12.21 -13.03
CA LEU A 101 4.95 -10.90 -13.46
C LEU A 101 5.48 -9.78 -12.57
N PRO A 102 6.08 -8.71 -13.12
CA PRO A 102 6.68 -7.63 -12.33
C PRO A 102 5.73 -6.99 -11.32
N PRO A 103 4.43 -6.67 -11.63
CA PRO A 103 3.53 -6.15 -10.62
C PRO A 103 3.24 -7.14 -9.48
N VAL A 104 3.15 -8.45 -9.79
CA VAL A 104 2.96 -9.49 -8.76
C VAL A 104 4.16 -9.53 -7.81
N GLN A 105 5.39 -9.47 -8.36
CA GLN A 105 6.63 -9.41 -7.58
C GLN A 105 6.72 -8.13 -6.74
N MET A 106 6.26 -7.00 -7.26
CA MET A 106 6.26 -5.73 -6.55
C MET A 106 5.37 -5.80 -5.32
N TYR A 107 4.11 -6.23 -5.49
CA TYR A 107 3.13 -6.25 -4.40
C TYR A 107 3.29 -7.47 -3.46
N ALA A 108 4.06 -8.47 -3.84
CA ALA A 108 4.52 -9.53 -2.94
C ALA A 108 5.43 -8.99 -1.82
N GLN A 109 6.14 -7.90 -2.08
CA GLN A 109 7.12 -7.29 -1.17
C GLN A 109 6.55 -6.04 -0.47
N GLU A 110 5.24 -5.92 -0.36
CA GLU A 110 4.59 -4.81 0.32
C GLU A 110 3.74 -5.27 1.49
N GLY A 111 3.85 -4.56 2.60
CA GLY A 111 2.99 -4.73 3.77
C GLY A 111 1.59 -4.15 3.53
N ARG A 112 0.89 -4.65 2.48
CA ARG A 112 -0.46 -4.22 2.06
C ARG A 112 -1.31 -5.42 1.61
N SER A 113 -2.62 -5.25 1.54
CA SER A 113 -3.60 -6.33 1.30
C SER A 113 -3.64 -6.88 -0.12
N TYR A 114 -3.03 -6.23 -1.11
CA TYR A 114 -3.28 -6.52 -2.54
C TYR A 114 -2.96 -7.96 -2.97
N ALA A 115 -1.86 -8.52 -2.46
CA ALA A 115 -1.51 -9.91 -2.72
C ALA A 115 -2.51 -10.89 -2.10
N LEU A 116 -3.03 -10.57 -0.90
CA LEU A 116 -4.05 -11.39 -0.23
C LEU A 116 -5.38 -11.34 -1.00
N VAL A 117 -5.77 -10.17 -1.50
CA VAL A 117 -6.93 -10.00 -2.38
C VAL A 117 -6.79 -10.88 -3.63
N ALA A 118 -5.61 -10.83 -4.27
CA ALA A 118 -5.35 -11.64 -5.45
C ALA A 118 -5.43 -13.14 -5.14
N ALA A 119 -4.87 -13.60 -4.03
CA ALA A 119 -4.99 -14.99 -3.60
C ALA A 119 -6.45 -15.39 -3.37
N ALA A 120 -7.21 -14.58 -2.63
CA ALA A 120 -8.62 -14.87 -2.32
C ALA A 120 -9.49 -14.92 -3.60
N VAL A 121 -9.32 -13.98 -4.54
CA VAL A 121 -10.05 -13.99 -5.83
C VAL A 121 -9.67 -15.18 -6.70
N VAL A 122 -8.39 -15.55 -6.76
CA VAL A 122 -7.94 -16.72 -7.55
C VAL A 122 -8.51 -18.02 -6.96
N TRP A 123 -8.48 -18.19 -5.65
CA TRP A 123 -9.08 -19.35 -5.00
C TRP A 123 -10.60 -19.33 -5.10
N ALA A 124 -11.26 -18.18 -5.05
CA ALA A 124 -12.68 -18.06 -5.35
C ALA A 124 -12.97 -18.53 -6.79
N THR A 125 -12.13 -18.15 -7.78
CA THR A 125 -12.26 -18.66 -9.16
C THR A 125 -12.19 -20.18 -9.21
N TYR A 126 -11.24 -20.80 -8.50
CA TYR A 126 -11.14 -22.27 -8.40
C TYR A 126 -12.38 -22.89 -7.75
N LEU A 127 -12.87 -22.32 -6.64
CA LEU A 127 -14.06 -22.80 -5.92
C LEU A 127 -15.34 -22.66 -6.77
N MET A 128 -15.45 -21.59 -7.56
CA MET A 128 -16.50 -21.41 -8.55
C MET A 128 -16.52 -22.56 -9.58
N LEU A 129 -15.35 -22.93 -10.11
CA LEU A 129 -15.20 -24.04 -11.06
C LEU A 129 -15.50 -25.42 -10.42
N ARG A 130 -15.42 -25.50 -9.09
CA ARG A 130 -15.80 -26.69 -8.31
C ARG A 130 -17.22 -26.62 -7.80
N GLU A 131 -17.97 -25.59 -8.14
CA GLU A 131 -19.35 -25.33 -7.69
C GLU A 131 -19.51 -25.33 -6.15
N ARG A 132 -18.44 -25.00 -5.43
CA ARG A 132 -18.41 -24.89 -3.96
C ARG A 132 -18.88 -23.51 -3.50
N TRP A 133 -20.15 -23.24 -3.66
CA TRP A 133 -20.73 -21.89 -3.59
C TRP A 133 -20.58 -21.20 -2.24
N ILE A 134 -20.66 -21.91 -1.12
CA ILE A 134 -20.44 -21.34 0.22
C ILE A 134 -18.98 -20.92 0.38
N ALA A 135 -18.05 -21.81 0.03
CA ALA A 135 -16.63 -21.49 0.11
C ALA A 135 -16.22 -20.37 -0.88
N TYR A 136 -16.84 -20.35 -2.08
CA TYR A 136 -16.71 -19.25 -3.03
C TYR A 136 -17.14 -17.91 -2.43
N ALA A 137 -18.34 -17.87 -1.82
CA ALA A 137 -18.86 -16.67 -1.19
C ALA A 137 -17.95 -16.20 -0.05
N ALA A 138 -17.48 -17.13 0.79
CA ALA A 138 -16.54 -16.82 1.87
C ALA A 138 -15.22 -16.25 1.36
N ALA A 139 -14.60 -16.85 0.33
CA ALA A 139 -13.37 -16.36 -0.27
C ALA A 139 -13.55 -14.98 -0.91
N MET A 140 -14.66 -14.76 -1.64
CA MET A 140 -14.98 -13.45 -2.22
C MET A 140 -15.25 -12.40 -1.15
N LEU A 141 -15.93 -12.77 -0.06
CA LEU A 141 -16.17 -11.85 1.05
C LEU A 141 -14.87 -11.44 1.71
N VAL A 142 -13.95 -12.37 1.98
CA VAL A 142 -12.62 -12.08 2.50
C VAL A 142 -11.86 -11.14 1.54
N ALA A 143 -11.90 -11.42 0.22
CA ALA A 143 -11.28 -10.52 -0.76
C ALA A 143 -11.86 -9.10 -0.70
N CYS A 144 -13.19 -8.97 -0.62
CA CYS A 144 -13.87 -7.67 -0.57
C CYS A 144 -13.61 -6.91 0.75
N TRP A 145 -13.47 -7.61 1.87
CA TRP A 145 -13.13 -6.99 3.16
C TRP A 145 -11.66 -6.64 3.30
N LEU A 146 -10.78 -7.29 2.52
CA LEU A 146 -9.37 -6.88 2.38
C LEU A 146 -9.22 -5.68 1.45
N HIS A 147 -10.08 -5.56 0.42
CA HIS A 147 -10.19 -4.39 -0.45
C HIS A 147 -11.49 -4.44 -1.26
N GLU A 148 -12.35 -3.45 -1.09
CA GLU A 148 -13.72 -3.42 -1.64
C GLU A 148 -13.80 -3.59 -3.15
N PHE A 149 -12.82 -3.13 -3.93
CA PHE A 149 -12.79 -3.29 -5.39
C PHE A 149 -12.60 -4.73 -5.86
N ALA A 150 -12.35 -5.70 -4.97
CA ALA A 150 -12.45 -7.11 -5.30
C ALA A 150 -13.87 -7.52 -5.75
N VAL A 151 -14.90 -6.74 -5.41
CA VAL A 151 -16.28 -6.94 -5.86
C VAL A 151 -16.41 -6.96 -7.39
N LEU A 152 -15.53 -6.27 -8.11
CA LEU A 152 -15.49 -6.27 -9.58
C LEU A 152 -15.19 -7.66 -10.16
N ALA A 153 -14.52 -8.54 -9.41
CA ALA A 153 -14.30 -9.92 -9.81
C ALA A 153 -15.62 -10.70 -9.92
N LEU A 154 -16.67 -10.34 -9.16
CA LEU A 154 -17.99 -10.96 -9.32
C LEU A 154 -18.53 -10.76 -10.73
N LEU A 155 -18.32 -9.60 -11.34
CA LEU A 155 -18.77 -9.32 -12.71
C LEU A 155 -18.02 -10.19 -13.72
N ALA A 156 -16.72 -10.37 -13.54
CA ALA A 156 -15.90 -11.25 -14.36
C ALA A 156 -16.35 -12.71 -14.24
N HIS A 157 -16.57 -13.19 -13.01
CA HIS A 157 -17.09 -14.53 -12.74
C HIS A 157 -18.50 -14.73 -13.31
N GLY A 158 -19.33 -13.69 -13.28
CA GLY A 158 -20.68 -13.70 -13.83
C GLY A 158 -20.75 -14.04 -15.32
N VAL A 159 -19.73 -13.70 -16.11
CA VAL A 159 -19.68 -14.04 -17.54
C VAL A 159 -19.73 -15.56 -17.74
N GLY A 160 -19.01 -16.33 -16.92
CA GLY A 160 -19.01 -17.80 -16.97
C GLY A 160 -20.16 -18.46 -16.19
N ALA A 161 -20.53 -17.89 -15.03
CA ALA A 161 -21.38 -18.53 -14.03
C ALA A 161 -22.80 -17.94 -13.89
N ARG A 162 -23.18 -16.90 -14.67
CA ARG A 162 -24.45 -16.17 -14.51
C ARG A 162 -25.72 -17.03 -14.53
N ARG A 163 -25.69 -18.19 -15.22
CA ARG A 163 -26.80 -19.15 -15.28
C ARG A 163 -26.92 -19.99 -14.02
N SER A 164 -25.86 -20.10 -13.22
CA SER A 164 -25.87 -20.86 -11.97
C SER A 164 -26.68 -20.10 -10.89
N ARG A 165 -27.64 -20.79 -10.29
CA ARG A 165 -28.36 -20.27 -9.11
C ARG A 165 -27.40 -20.08 -7.93
N GLY A 166 -26.46 -21.03 -7.74
CA GLY A 166 -25.48 -20.97 -6.67
C GLY A 166 -24.61 -19.72 -6.76
N TRP A 167 -24.12 -19.38 -7.97
CA TRP A 167 -23.37 -18.14 -8.16
C TRP A 167 -24.20 -16.89 -7.84
N ARG A 168 -25.45 -16.82 -8.31
CA ARG A 168 -26.31 -15.65 -8.07
C ARG A 168 -26.56 -15.40 -6.59
N TRP A 169 -26.86 -16.46 -5.83
CA TRP A 169 -27.05 -16.33 -4.39
C TRP A 169 -25.76 -15.98 -3.67
N SER A 170 -24.64 -16.57 -4.05
CA SER A 170 -23.33 -16.22 -3.50
C SER A 170 -22.94 -14.76 -3.77
N ALA A 171 -23.14 -14.30 -5.01
CA ALA A 171 -22.85 -12.91 -5.37
C ALA A 171 -23.76 -11.93 -4.60
N ALA A 172 -25.05 -12.22 -4.49
CA ALA A 172 -25.98 -11.42 -3.71
C ALA A 172 -25.59 -11.35 -2.22
N ALA A 173 -25.20 -12.50 -1.63
CA ALA A 173 -24.74 -12.55 -0.24
C ALA A 173 -23.44 -11.75 -0.03
N VAL A 174 -22.46 -11.87 -0.94
CA VAL A 174 -21.23 -11.09 -0.87
C VAL A 174 -21.52 -9.60 -0.94
N VAL A 175 -22.35 -9.17 -1.90
CA VAL A 175 -22.73 -7.74 -2.04
C VAL A 175 -23.45 -7.25 -0.79
N ALA A 176 -24.42 -8.01 -0.27
CA ALA A 176 -25.17 -7.62 0.94
C ALA A 176 -24.25 -7.49 2.17
N LEU A 177 -23.31 -8.44 2.36
CA LEU A 177 -22.38 -8.43 3.48
C LEU A 177 -21.23 -7.41 3.31
N LEU A 178 -21.00 -6.92 2.09
CA LEU A 178 -20.06 -5.84 1.82
C LEU A 178 -20.67 -4.46 2.12
N LEU A 179 -22.00 -4.29 2.04
CA LEU A 179 -22.67 -3.01 2.18
C LEU A 179 -22.26 -2.20 3.43
N PRO A 180 -22.12 -2.78 4.64
CA PRO A 180 -21.69 -2.00 5.80
C PRO A 180 -20.31 -1.35 5.59
N LEU A 181 -19.35 -2.11 5.06
CA LEU A 181 -18.02 -1.58 4.75
C LEU A 181 -18.09 -0.51 3.66
N ALA A 182 -18.82 -0.76 2.57
CA ALA A 182 -18.97 0.19 1.47
C ALA A 182 -19.60 1.52 1.91
N VAL A 183 -20.57 1.49 2.83
CA VAL A 183 -21.18 2.71 3.38
C VAL A 183 -20.18 3.51 4.22
N VAL A 184 -19.38 2.84 5.07
CA VAL A 184 -18.37 3.52 5.88
C VAL A 184 -17.25 4.07 4.97
N SER A 185 -16.76 3.27 4.04
CA SER A 185 -15.71 3.66 3.08
C SER A 185 -16.15 4.83 2.21
N ALA A 186 -17.40 4.85 1.72
CA ALA A 186 -17.93 5.96 0.93
C ALA A 186 -17.94 7.28 1.71
N ARG A 187 -18.20 7.25 3.03
CA ARG A 187 -18.14 8.46 3.87
C ARG A 187 -16.72 8.96 4.08
N GLN A 188 -15.72 8.09 3.96
CA GLN A 188 -14.30 8.40 4.12
C GLN A 188 -13.62 8.69 2.77
N ALA A 189 -14.30 8.47 1.63
CA ALA A 189 -13.71 8.46 0.29
C ALA A 189 -13.05 9.79 -0.07
N GLU A 190 -13.66 10.93 0.25
CA GLU A 190 -13.10 12.25 -0.06
C GLU A 190 -11.74 12.46 0.61
N GLN A 191 -11.62 12.08 1.88
CA GLN A 191 -10.37 12.18 2.64
C GLN A 191 -9.29 11.22 2.13
N GLN A 192 -9.69 10.01 1.71
CA GLN A 192 -8.75 8.95 1.31
C GLN A 192 -8.36 9.01 -0.15
N LEU A 193 -9.28 9.38 -1.03
CA LEU A 193 -9.13 9.30 -2.48
C LEU A 193 -9.10 10.67 -3.16
N GLY A 194 -9.35 11.76 -2.42
CA GLY A 194 -9.39 13.12 -2.98
C GLY A 194 -8.08 13.59 -3.65
N TRP A 195 -6.97 12.89 -3.39
CA TRP A 195 -5.67 13.13 -4.04
C TRP A 195 -5.53 12.40 -5.39
N LEU A 196 -6.42 11.44 -5.71
CA LEU A 196 -6.37 10.69 -6.96
C LEU A 196 -6.82 11.57 -8.13
N GLY A 197 -6.05 11.52 -9.21
CA GLY A 197 -6.45 12.08 -10.50
C GLY A 197 -7.19 11.06 -11.37
N ARG A 198 -7.70 11.53 -12.50
CA ARG A 198 -8.22 10.66 -13.55
C ARG A 198 -7.09 9.77 -14.10
N PRO A 199 -7.41 8.57 -14.63
CA PRO A 199 -6.42 7.70 -15.25
C PRO A 199 -5.66 8.45 -16.34
N SER A 200 -4.33 8.38 -16.26
CA SER A 200 -3.42 9.00 -17.20
C SER A 200 -3.39 8.24 -18.54
N TRP A 201 -2.81 8.85 -19.59
CA TRP A 201 -2.58 8.15 -20.85
C TRP A 201 -1.71 6.90 -20.69
N ARG A 202 -0.81 6.88 -19.69
CA ARG A 202 0.05 5.72 -19.36
C ARG A 202 -0.79 4.57 -18.80
N ASP A 203 -1.77 4.87 -17.95
CA ASP A 203 -2.68 3.86 -17.40
C ASP A 203 -3.53 3.24 -18.53
N TRP A 204 -4.05 4.06 -19.43
CA TRP A 204 -4.78 3.60 -20.62
C TRP A 204 -3.90 2.79 -21.56
N ALA A 205 -2.65 3.17 -21.77
CA ALA A 205 -1.71 2.41 -22.58
C ALA A 205 -1.38 1.05 -21.94
N ALA A 206 -1.14 1.01 -20.62
CA ALA A 206 -0.91 -0.23 -19.88
C ALA A 206 -2.13 -1.17 -19.97
N TYR A 207 -3.33 -0.64 -19.79
CA TYR A 207 -4.56 -1.41 -19.98
C TYR A 207 -4.73 -1.87 -21.43
N GLY A 208 -4.41 -1.04 -22.40
CA GLY A 208 -4.43 -1.40 -23.83
C GLY A 208 -3.48 -2.56 -24.15
N VAL A 209 -2.28 -2.56 -23.59
CA VAL A 209 -1.33 -3.67 -23.72
C VAL A 209 -1.87 -4.95 -23.06
N LEU A 210 -2.41 -4.87 -21.85
CA LEU A 210 -3.06 -5.99 -21.18
C LEU A 210 -4.22 -6.55 -22.02
N ALA A 211 -5.07 -5.68 -22.54
CA ALA A 211 -6.21 -6.06 -23.35
C ALA A 211 -5.78 -6.71 -24.67
N ALA A 212 -4.85 -6.08 -25.40
CA ALA A 212 -4.34 -6.61 -26.66
C ALA A 212 -3.68 -7.99 -26.46
N ALA A 213 -2.81 -8.12 -25.46
CA ALA A 213 -2.17 -9.41 -25.14
C ALA A 213 -3.21 -10.48 -24.78
N SER A 214 -4.17 -10.17 -23.91
CA SER A 214 -5.21 -11.11 -23.49
C SER A 214 -6.11 -11.54 -24.65
N LEU A 215 -6.51 -10.60 -25.52
CA LEU A 215 -7.34 -10.88 -26.69
C LEU A 215 -6.59 -11.67 -27.75
N LEU A 216 -5.31 -11.37 -28.00
CA LEU A 216 -4.48 -12.12 -28.93
C LEU A 216 -4.29 -13.57 -28.47
N LEU A 217 -3.97 -13.77 -27.18
CA LEU A 217 -3.87 -15.10 -26.59
C LEU A 217 -5.18 -15.86 -26.65
N ALA A 218 -6.31 -15.22 -26.33
CA ALA A 218 -7.63 -15.83 -26.32
C ALA A 218 -8.11 -16.27 -27.72
N ARG A 219 -7.58 -15.69 -28.80
CA ARG A 219 -7.86 -16.11 -30.20
C ARG A 219 -7.20 -17.43 -30.58
N SER A 220 -6.26 -17.91 -29.77
CA SER A 220 -5.56 -19.18 -30.07
C SER A 220 -6.51 -20.35 -30.03
N PRO A 221 -6.61 -21.16 -31.11
CA PRO A 221 -7.44 -22.37 -31.12
C PRO A 221 -6.95 -23.46 -30.15
N ALA A 222 -5.72 -23.31 -29.66
CA ALA A 222 -5.12 -24.25 -28.71
C ALA A 222 -5.65 -24.07 -27.27
N LEU A 223 -6.39 -22.98 -26.97
CA LEU A 223 -6.92 -22.72 -25.65
C LEU A 223 -8.35 -23.28 -25.49
N PRO A 224 -8.64 -24.02 -24.40
CA PRO A 224 -10.00 -24.45 -24.11
C PRO A 224 -10.96 -23.26 -23.97
N ARG A 225 -12.12 -23.35 -24.58
CA ARG A 225 -13.15 -22.28 -24.54
C ARG A 225 -13.57 -21.93 -23.11
N GLU A 226 -13.59 -22.91 -22.22
CA GLU A 226 -13.94 -22.71 -20.81
C GLU A 226 -12.88 -21.86 -20.11
N LEU A 227 -11.58 -22.12 -20.37
CA LEU A 227 -10.50 -21.30 -19.85
C LEU A 227 -10.62 -19.85 -20.33
N VAL A 228 -10.87 -19.63 -21.61
CA VAL A 228 -11.04 -18.28 -22.17
C VAL A 228 -12.22 -17.56 -21.53
N ARG A 229 -13.34 -18.25 -21.29
CA ARG A 229 -14.55 -17.69 -20.63
C ARG A 229 -14.30 -17.24 -19.20
N VAL A 230 -13.34 -17.82 -18.50
CA VAL A 230 -12.96 -17.45 -17.13
C VAL A 230 -11.83 -16.42 -17.14
N ALA A 231 -10.77 -16.69 -17.86
CA ALA A 231 -9.54 -15.92 -17.80
C ALA A 231 -9.65 -14.54 -18.48
N LEU A 232 -10.30 -14.45 -19.65
CA LEU A 232 -10.42 -13.20 -20.38
C LEU A 232 -11.27 -12.14 -19.64
N PRO A 233 -12.47 -12.45 -19.14
CA PRO A 233 -13.22 -11.50 -18.33
C PRO A 233 -12.49 -11.09 -17.05
N LEU A 234 -11.80 -12.03 -16.38
CA LEU A 234 -11.02 -11.72 -15.19
C LEU A 234 -9.88 -10.74 -15.49
N ALA A 235 -9.20 -10.90 -16.64
CA ALA A 235 -8.13 -10.00 -17.05
C ALA A 235 -8.63 -8.60 -17.42
N LEU A 236 -9.82 -8.48 -18.03
CA LEU A 236 -10.24 -7.23 -18.68
C LEU A 236 -11.31 -6.46 -17.93
N LEU A 237 -12.32 -7.13 -17.37
CA LEU A 237 -13.48 -6.41 -16.81
C LEU A 237 -13.14 -5.61 -15.56
N PRO A 238 -12.42 -6.13 -14.53
CA PRO A 238 -12.14 -5.35 -13.34
C PRO A 238 -11.34 -4.09 -13.62
N PRO A 239 -10.17 -4.12 -14.29
CA PRO A 239 -9.41 -2.90 -14.57
C PRO A 239 -10.16 -1.96 -15.53
N GLY A 240 -10.79 -2.48 -16.58
CA GLY A 240 -11.51 -1.67 -17.53
C GLY A 240 -12.70 -0.93 -16.91
N LEU A 241 -13.48 -1.60 -16.07
CA LEU A 241 -14.61 -0.99 -15.35
C LEU A 241 -14.13 0.05 -14.34
N LEU A 242 -13.09 -0.25 -13.55
CA LEU A 242 -12.57 0.69 -12.57
C LEU A 242 -12.02 1.95 -13.27
N MET A 243 -11.31 1.79 -14.39
CA MET A 243 -10.83 2.92 -15.19
C MET A 243 -11.98 3.74 -15.80
N ALA A 244 -13.01 3.07 -16.32
CA ALA A 244 -14.19 3.75 -16.88
C ALA A 244 -14.94 4.57 -15.81
N VAL A 245 -15.16 4.00 -14.62
CA VAL A 245 -15.76 4.73 -13.49
C VAL A 245 -14.86 5.90 -13.07
N SER A 246 -13.55 5.73 -13.15
CA SER A 246 -12.57 6.75 -12.74
C SER A 246 -12.50 7.96 -13.68
N LEU A 247 -13.18 7.94 -14.80
CA LEU A 247 -13.38 9.15 -15.63
C LEU A 247 -14.31 10.17 -14.96
N VAL A 248 -15.23 9.69 -14.11
CA VAL A 248 -16.19 10.51 -13.37
C VAL A 248 -15.76 10.67 -11.90
N HIS A 249 -15.45 9.57 -11.24
CA HIS A 249 -14.99 9.53 -9.86
C HIS A 249 -13.61 8.88 -9.82
N PRO A 250 -12.53 9.65 -9.63
CA PRO A 250 -11.17 9.12 -9.64
C PRO A 250 -10.95 8.08 -8.54
N LEU A 251 -10.88 6.80 -8.92
CA LEU A 251 -10.75 5.65 -8.01
C LEU A 251 -9.66 4.67 -8.47
N TYR A 252 -9.16 4.81 -9.70
CA TYR A 252 -8.26 3.83 -10.30
C TYR A 252 -6.85 3.93 -9.71
N VAL A 253 -6.40 2.80 -9.19
CA VAL A 253 -4.98 2.48 -8.96
C VAL A 253 -4.76 1.04 -9.39
N ASP A 254 -3.71 0.77 -10.13
CA ASP A 254 -3.38 -0.54 -10.72
C ASP A 254 -3.41 -1.69 -9.71
N ARG A 255 -2.89 -1.45 -8.50
CA ARG A 255 -2.84 -2.42 -7.42
C ARG A 255 -4.20 -2.90 -6.91
N TYR A 256 -5.25 -2.10 -7.07
CA TYR A 256 -6.61 -2.46 -6.63
C TYR A 256 -7.22 -3.60 -7.44
N VAL A 257 -6.70 -3.83 -8.62
CA VAL A 257 -7.13 -4.88 -9.56
C VAL A 257 -6.01 -5.85 -9.93
N LEU A 258 -5.00 -5.99 -9.06
CA LEU A 258 -3.84 -6.88 -9.24
C LEU A 258 -4.25 -8.32 -9.60
N TYR A 259 -5.34 -8.80 -9.03
CA TYR A 259 -5.89 -10.13 -9.28
C TYR A 259 -6.28 -10.37 -10.76
N ALA A 260 -6.50 -9.31 -11.54
CA ALA A 260 -6.78 -9.43 -12.98
C ALA A 260 -5.62 -10.07 -13.76
N LEU A 261 -4.39 -9.90 -13.27
CA LEU A 261 -3.20 -10.52 -13.87
C LEU A 261 -3.22 -12.06 -13.83
N ALA A 262 -4.02 -12.66 -12.95
CA ALA A 262 -4.25 -14.11 -12.95
C ALA A 262 -4.92 -14.57 -14.25
N GLY A 263 -5.82 -13.76 -14.82
CA GLY A 263 -6.45 -14.04 -16.11
C GLY A 263 -5.43 -14.05 -17.25
N LEU A 264 -4.54 -13.03 -17.31
CA LEU A 264 -3.44 -12.99 -18.29
C LEU A 264 -2.50 -14.21 -18.13
N ALA A 265 -2.12 -14.52 -16.89
CA ALA A 265 -1.23 -15.65 -16.59
C ALA A 265 -1.84 -17.00 -17.02
N LEU A 266 -3.13 -17.20 -16.83
CA LEU A 266 -3.85 -18.39 -17.31
C LEU A 266 -3.83 -18.51 -18.84
N LEU A 267 -4.10 -17.41 -19.56
CA LEU A 267 -4.06 -17.39 -21.02
C LEU A 267 -2.65 -17.64 -21.55
N ALA A 268 -1.65 -16.93 -21.03
CA ALA A 268 -0.27 -17.02 -21.46
C ALA A 268 0.34 -18.41 -21.13
N GLY A 269 0.16 -18.88 -19.89
CA GLY A 269 0.68 -20.16 -19.44
C GLY A 269 0.07 -21.34 -20.20
N THR A 270 -1.26 -21.32 -20.44
CA THR A 270 -1.90 -22.36 -21.25
C THR A 270 -1.44 -22.32 -22.70
N ARG A 271 -1.21 -21.14 -23.27
CA ARG A 271 -0.67 -20.99 -24.63
C ARG A 271 0.76 -21.54 -24.72
N LEU A 272 1.59 -21.31 -23.71
CA LEU A 272 2.93 -21.89 -23.61
C LEU A 272 2.89 -23.42 -23.46
N ALA A 273 1.98 -23.91 -22.62
CA ALA A 273 1.79 -25.35 -22.43
C ALA A 273 1.37 -26.10 -23.71
N ALA A 274 0.60 -25.44 -24.57
CA ALA A 274 0.17 -25.98 -25.87
C ALA A 274 1.24 -25.89 -26.97
N ALA A 275 2.28 -25.12 -26.76
CA ALA A 275 3.35 -24.95 -27.73
C ALA A 275 4.25 -26.20 -27.79
N ARG A 276 4.69 -26.56 -29.00
CA ARG A 276 5.59 -27.68 -29.29
C ARG A 276 6.95 -27.15 -29.76
N GLY A 277 7.99 -27.98 -29.56
CA GLY A 277 9.36 -27.62 -29.95
C GLY A 277 10.09 -26.80 -28.88
N TRP A 278 11.19 -26.20 -29.25
CA TRP A 278 12.14 -25.53 -28.35
C TRP A 278 11.91 -24.00 -28.20
N TRP A 279 11.21 -23.38 -29.13
CA TRP A 279 11.00 -21.94 -29.17
C TRP A 279 10.32 -21.35 -27.92
N PRO A 280 9.36 -22.06 -27.22
CA PRO A 280 8.80 -21.52 -25.99
C PRO A 280 9.84 -21.36 -24.89
N TRP A 281 10.81 -22.25 -24.83
CA TRP A 281 11.91 -22.18 -23.89
C TRP A 281 12.83 -21.00 -24.18
N LEU A 282 13.07 -20.69 -25.45
CA LEU A 282 13.81 -19.48 -25.84
C LEU A 282 13.07 -18.21 -25.45
N LEU A 283 11.75 -18.17 -25.67
CA LEU A 283 10.93 -17.03 -25.24
C LEU A 283 10.99 -16.85 -23.73
N VAL A 284 10.88 -17.95 -23.00
CA VAL A 284 10.98 -17.91 -21.53
C VAL A 284 12.37 -17.44 -21.10
N ALA A 285 13.43 -17.97 -21.69
CA ALA A 285 14.80 -17.54 -21.39
C ALA A 285 15.01 -16.05 -21.71
N ALA A 286 14.49 -15.58 -22.85
CA ALA A 286 14.56 -14.19 -23.25
C ALA A 286 13.79 -13.25 -22.30
N LEU A 287 12.70 -13.72 -21.70
CA LEU A 287 11.91 -12.96 -20.70
C LEU A 287 12.51 -13.06 -19.29
N LEU A 288 13.16 -14.17 -18.95
CA LEU A 288 13.76 -14.34 -17.62
C LEU A 288 14.86 -13.33 -17.33
N VAL A 289 15.64 -12.92 -18.33
CA VAL A 289 16.70 -11.91 -18.14
C VAL A 289 16.11 -10.55 -17.73
N PRO A 290 15.23 -9.91 -18.52
CA PRO A 290 14.66 -8.62 -18.14
C PRO A 290 13.77 -8.72 -16.88
N PHE A 291 13.04 -9.81 -16.69
CA PHE A 291 12.22 -9.99 -15.49
C PHE A 291 13.07 -10.25 -14.24
N GLY A 292 14.16 -11.00 -14.36
CA GLY A 292 15.13 -11.20 -13.30
C GLY A 292 15.79 -9.89 -12.89
N TRP A 293 16.25 -9.10 -13.86
CA TRP A 293 16.79 -7.75 -13.62
C TRP A 293 15.77 -6.86 -12.92
N TRP A 294 14.55 -6.81 -13.43
CA TRP A 294 13.45 -6.06 -12.82
C TRP A 294 13.14 -6.54 -11.40
N SER A 295 13.10 -7.85 -11.18
CA SER A 295 12.87 -8.43 -9.85
C SER A 295 13.98 -8.06 -8.86
N LEU A 296 15.23 -7.98 -9.28
CA LEU A 296 16.34 -7.48 -8.45
C LEU A 296 16.17 -5.99 -8.14
N TRP A 297 15.86 -5.18 -9.17
CA TRP A 297 15.61 -3.76 -8.99
C TRP A 297 14.44 -3.48 -8.04
N LEU A 298 13.36 -4.27 -8.08
CA LEU A 298 12.23 -4.15 -7.15
C LEU A 298 12.61 -4.35 -5.67
N ARG A 299 13.77 -4.96 -5.39
CA ARG A 299 14.28 -5.15 -4.02
C ARG A 299 15.10 -3.97 -3.52
N THR A 300 15.40 -3.02 -4.37
CA THR A 300 16.15 -1.82 -4.01
C THR A 300 15.21 -0.70 -3.52
N PRO A 301 15.68 0.19 -2.65
CA PRO A 301 14.89 1.36 -2.20
C PRO A 301 14.40 2.23 -3.36
N GLU A 302 15.18 2.28 -4.47
CA GLU A 302 14.89 3.08 -5.66
C GLU A 302 13.61 2.66 -6.38
N SER A 303 13.14 1.44 -6.16
CA SER A 303 11.89 0.94 -6.74
C SER A 303 10.63 1.58 -6.16
N ARG A 304 10.75 2.25 -5.01
CA ARG A 304 9.63 2.86 -4.29
C ARG A 304 9.63 4.39 -4.49
N LYS A 305 8.45 4.98 -4.35
CA LYS A 305 8.27 6.45 -4.49
C LYS A 305 8.90 7.23 -3.35
N ASP A 306 8.97 6.61 -2.18
CA ASP A 306 9.49 7.21 -0.96
C ASP A 306 10.17 6.16 -0.07
N ASP A 307 10.98 6.61 0.90
CA ASP A 307 11.67 5.75 1.86
C ASP A 307 11.63 6.35 3.26
N VAL A 308 10.66 5.92 4.04
CA VAL A 308 10.41 6.36 5.41
C VAL A 308 11.57 6.04 6.35
N LEU A 309 12.27 4.91 6.15
CA LEU A 309 13.43 4.55 6.98
C LEU A 309 14.63 5.44 6.70
N ALA A 310 14.87 5.77 5.43
CA ALA A 310 15.92 6.71 5.06
C ALA A 310 15.64 8.11 5.62
N VAL A 311 14.38 8.54 5.63
CA VAL A 311 13.96 9.80 6.25
C VAL A 311 14.20 9.78 7.76
N ALA A 312 13.82 8.70 8.46
CA ALA A 312 14.07 8.58 9.89
C ALA A 312 15.59 8.55 10.20
N ALA A 313 16.40 7.91 9.36
CA ALA A 313 17.86 7.93 9.49
C ALA A 313 18.43 9.34 9.32
N ALA A 314 18.01 10.07 8.30
CA ALA A 314 18.46 11.45 8.07
C ALA A 314 18.00 12.41 9.19
N VAL A 315 16.80 12.26 9.72
CA VAL A 315 16.36 13.02 10.90
C VAL A 315 17.23 12.69 12.11
N ARG A 316 17.53 11.40 12.36
CA ARG A 316 18.40 10.98 13.49
C ARG A 316 19.81 11.56 13.39
N GLU A 317 20.34 11.69 12.18
CA GLU A 317 21.65 12.28 11.95
C GLU A 317 21.69 13.79 12.24
N ARG A 318 20.60 14.51 11.97
CA ARG A 318 20.51 15.96 12.10
C ARG A 318 19.90 16.44 13.42
N ALA A 319 19.00 15.66 13.99
CA ALA A 319 18.30 16.02 15.21
C ALA A 319 19.13 15.68 16.45
N ARG A 320 18.96 16.49 17.48
CA ARG A 320 19.47 16.27 18.84
C ARG A 320 18.31 15.92 19.75
N PRO A 321 18.51 15.14 20.81
CA PRO A 321 17.48 14.93 21.83
C PRO A 321 16.93 16.26 22.35
N GLY A 322 15.61 16.42 22.35
CA GLY A 322 14.94 17.65 22.77
C GLY A 322 14.75 18.69 21.68
N ASP A 323 15.33 18.52 20.48
CA ASP A 323 15.08 19.42 19.36
C ASP A 323 13.59 19.52 19.03
N ALA A 324 13.20 20.70 18.61
CA ALA A 324 11.87 20.93 18.05
C ALA A 324 11.76 20.31 16.66
N VAL A 325 10.66 19.59 16.42
CA VAL A 325 10.31 19.05 15.09
C VAL A 325 9.05 19.72 14.55
N LEU A 326 9.04 19.98 13.24
CA LEU A 326 7.91 20.56 12.54
C LEU A 326 7.65 19.81 11.24
N PHE A 327 6.38 19.51 10.97
CA PHE A 327 5.95 18.78 9.78
C PHE A 327 5.28 19.72 8.78
N LEU A 328 5.73 19.73 7.54
CA LEU A 328 5.28 20.61 6.44
C LEU A 328 5.03 19.81 5.15
N PRO A 329 3.79 19.33 4.98
CA PRO A 329 2.60 19.51 5.81
C PRO A 329 2.48 18.48 6.97
N SER A 330 1.44 18.65 7.79
CA SER A 330 1.16 17.83 8.98
C SER A 330 1.16 16.31 8.72
N ARG A 331 0.74 15.87 7.53
CA ARG A 331 0.75 14.45 7.13
C ARG A 331 2.15 13.83 7.12
N ARG A 332 3.22 14.63 7.07
CA ARG A 332 4.60 14.14 7.17
C ARG A 332 4.93 13.55 8.54
N ARG A 333 4.12 13.83 9.56
CA ARG A 333 4.26 13.22 10.88
C ARG A 333 4.17 11.69 10.82
N GLU A 334 3.33 11.13 9.97
CA GLU A 334 3.19 9.69 9.76
C GLU A 334 4.53 8.99 9.48
N TRP A 335 5.50 9.69 8.90
CA TRP A 335 6.79 9.13 8.52
C TRP A 335 7.72 8.88 9.70
N LEU A 336 7.60 9.66 10.78
CA LEU A 336 8.39 9.46 12.00
C LEU A 336 7.67 8.60 13.04
N LEU A 337 6.36 8.47 12.95
CA LEU A 337 5.59 7.65 13.91
C LEU A 337 5.93 6.16 13.84
N SER A 338 6.47 5.67 12.73
CA SER A 338 7.01 4.31 12.65
C SER A 338 8.39 4.16 13.30
N SER A 339 8.99 5.25 13.78
CA SER A 339 10.23 5.27 14.56
C SER A 339 9.96 5.94 15.91
N PRO A 340 9.23 5.28 16.82
CA PRO A 340 8.67 5.91 18.03
C PRO A 340 9.75 6.41 18.99
N GLU A 341 10.90 5.74 19.09
CA GLU A 341 12.04 6.18 19.91
C GLU A 341 12.61 7.51 19.40
N LEU A 342 12.77 7.64 18.07
CA LEU A 342 13.23 8.89 17.46
C LEU A 342 12.19 9.99 17.64
N TYR A 343 10.94 9.71 17.30
CA TYR A 343 9.86 10.69 17.45
C TYR A 343 9.68 11.15 18.89
N GLY A 344 9.73 10.22 19.85
CA GLY A 344 9.61 10.50 21.29
C GLY A 344 10.78 11.31 21.86
N SER A 345 11.95 11.30 21.20
CA SER A 345 13.10 12.13 21.59
C SER A 345 12.99 13.60 21.12
N LEU A 346 12.00 13.91 20.27
CA LEU A 346 11.79 15.24 19.67
C LEU A 346 10.56 15.93 20.26
N ARG A 347 10.56 17.26 20.24
CA ARG A 347 9.42 18.07 20.67
C ARG A 347 8.59 18.49 19.46
N ASP A 348 7.44 17.87 19.23
CA ASP A 348 6.51 18.25 18.16
C ASP A 348 5.81 19.58 18.49
N LEU A 349 6.15 20.63 17.76
CA LEU A 349 5.66 21.99 18.03
C LEU A 349 4.19 22.19 17.68
N ALA A 350 3.73 21.51 16.64
CA ALA A 350 2.38 21.72 16.12
C ALA A 350 1.36 20.76 16.69
N LEU A 351 1.76 19.66 17.35
CA LEU A 351 0.83 18.64 17.84
C LEU A 351 -0.06 19.17 18.94
N ASP A 352 -1.38 19.00 18.77
CA ASP A 352 -2.43 19.23 19.77
C ASP A 352 -2.82 17.90 20.44
N ARG A 353 -3.28 16.93 19.63
CA ARG A 353 -3.68 15.60 20.12
C ARG A 353 -2.95 14.52 19.33
N THR A 354 -2.45 13.52 20.05
CA THR A 354 -1.76 12.38 19.44
C THR A 354 -2.63 11.63 18.44
N PRO A 355 -2.06 10.86 17.51
CA PRO A 355 -2.82 10.01 16.59
C PRO A 355 -3.84 9.10 17.30
N ALA A 356 -3.47 8.52 18.44
CA ALA A 356 -4.37 7.68 19.22
C ALA A 356 -5.52 8.49 19.83
N ALA A 357 -5.22 9.62 20.49
CA ALA A 357 -6.23 10.46 21.15
C ALA A 357 -7.19 11.16 20.17
N SER A 358 -6.75 11.39 18.92
CA SER A 358 -7.57 12.02 17.87
C SER A 358 -8.23 11.03 16.92
N ARG A 359 -8.01 9.72 17.10
CA ARG A 359 -8.51 8.64 16.21
C ARG A 359 -8.14 8.88 14.76
N SER A 360 -6.93 9.37 14.51
CA SER A 360 -6.42 9.72 13.18
C SER A 360 -5.08 9.04 12.90
N LEU A 361 -4.55 9.18 11.67
CA LEU A 361 -3.25 8.63 11.30
C LEU A 361 -2.09 9.50 11.81
N GLN A 362 -2.25 10.82 11.75
CA GLN A 362 -1.16 11.78 12.00
C GLN A 362 -1.36 12.69 13.24
N GLY A 363 -2.47 12.55 13.96
CA GLY A 363 -2.81 13.47 15.03
C GLY A 363 -3.50 14.75 14.52
N THR A 364 -3.88 15.62 15.45
CA THR A 364 -4.41 16.96 15.15
C THR A 364 -3.39 18.02 15.53
N GLU A 365 -3.45 19.16 14.85
CA GLU A 365 -2.56 20.28 15.12
C GLU A 365 -3.26 21.42 15.83
N LEU A 366 -2.49 22.14 16.61
CA LEU A 366 -2.88 23.36 17.32
C LEU A 366 -3.44 24.42 16.34
N PRO A 367 -4.22 25.39 16.85
CA PRO A 367 -4.53 26.59 16.11
C PRO A 367 -3.28 27.37 15.70
N THR A 368 -3.39 28.11 14.60
CA THR A 368 -2.32 28.90 13.97
C THR A 368 -1.52 29.76 14.94
N GLU A 369 -2.22 30.46 15.83
CA GLU A 369 -1.64 31.37 16.81
C GLU A 369 -0.74 30.64 17.81
N ARG A 370 -1.17 29.47 18.27
CA ARG A 370 -0.38 28.63 19.18
C ARG A 370 0.81 27.99 18.51
N ILE A 371 0.68 27.60 17.22
CA ILE A 371 1.83 27.10 16.44
C ILE A 371 2.87 28.20 16.32
N TRP A 372 2.44 29.40 15.94
CA TRP A 372 3.33 30.57 15.86
C TRP A 372 4.06 30.84 17.18
N THR A 373 3.32 30.95 18.30
CA THR A 373 3.90 31.21 19.64
C THR A 373 4.95 30.15 20.01
N ARG A 374 4.63 28.86 19.83
CA ARG A 374 5.58 27.78 20.13
C ARG A 374 6.81 27.80 19.21
N LEU A 375 6.62 28.18 17.95
CA LEU A 375 7.69 28.20 16.95
C LEU A 375 8.66 29.36 17.21
N VAL A 376 8.14 30.55 17.57
CA VAL A 376 9.01 31.71 17.89
C VAL A 376 9.73 31.58 19.25
N ASP A 377 9.40 30.59 20.07
CA ASP A 377 10.00 30.36 21.39
C ASP A 377 11.19 29.38 21.37
N VAL A 378 11.45 28.73 20.22
CA VAL A 378 12.51 27.73 20.12
C VAL A 378 13.73 28.27 19.36
N PRO A 379 14.95 27.85 19.73
CA PRO A 379 16.18 28.28 19.06
C PRO A 379 16.44 27.53 17.76
N ARG A 380 16.00 26.25 17.66
CA ARG A 380 16.31 25.35 16.56
C ARG A 380 15.11 24.45 16.25
N VAL A 381 14.92 24.18 14.95
CA VAL A 381 13.81 23.37 14.41
C VAL A 381 14.32 22.43 13.34
N VAL A 382 13.98 21.15 13.45
CA VAL A 382 14.13 20.18 12.38
C VAL A 382 12.79 20.08 11.64
N ALA A 383 12.75 20.50 10.38
CA ALA A 383 11.55 20.51 9.56
C ALA A 383 11.56 19.33 8.58
N LEU A 384 10.54 18.47 8.66
CA LEU A 384 10.30 17.43 7.67
C LEU A 384 9.29 17.94 6.64
N MET A 385 9.71 18.05 5.39
CA MET A 385 9.02 18.77 4.32
C MET A 385 8.71 17.89 3.12
N ASP A 386 7.73 18.31 2.32
CA ASP A 386 7.49 17.74 0.98
C ASP A 386 8.69 17.99 0.06
N PRO A 387 8.91 17.16 -0.98
CA PRO A 387 9.88 17.45 -2.05
C PRO A 387 9.67 18.82 -2.70
N ALA A 388 10.73 19.35 -3.29
CA ALA A 388 10.71 20.72 -3.85
C ALA A 388 9.76 20.91 -5.03
N ASP A 389 9.52 19.84 -5.77
CA ASP A 389 8.68 19.78 -6.97
C ASP A 389 7.18 19.63 -6.66
N GLN A 390 6.81 19.40 -5.40
CA GLN A 390 5.41 19.31 -5.00
C GLN A 390 4.81 20.69 -4.72
N PRO A 391 3.53 20.89 -5.09
CA PRO A 391 2.83 22.13 -4.79
C PRO A 391 2.71 22.34 -3.28
N LEU A 392 2.80 23.59 -2.85
CA LEU A 392 2.66 23.93 -1.44
C LEU A 392 1.21 23.69 -0.99
N ASP A 393 1.09 23.11 0.19
CA ASP A 393 -0.21 22.89 0.83
C ASP A 393 -0.85 24.25 1.16
N PRO A 394 -2.10 24.49 0.72
CA PRO A 394 -2.75 25.81 0.83
C PRO A 394 -3.35 26.10 2.22
N TYR A 395 -3.37 25.14 3.14
CA TYR A 395 -4.00 25.34 4.43
C TYR A 395 -3.33 26.43 5.27
N PRO A 396 -4.12 27.28 6.00
CA PRO A 396 -3.57 28.39 6.78
C PRO A 396 -2.50 27.98 7.79
N ARG A 397 -2.65 26.84 8.45
CA ARG A 397 -1.65 26.30 9.39
C ARG A 397 -0.31 26.05 8.72
N GLU A 398 -0.31 25.49 7.52
CA GLU A 398 0.90 25.23 6.76
C GLU A 398 1.56 26.54 6.28
N ALA A 399 0.75 27.52 5.91
CA ALA A 399 1.23 28.85 5.54
C ALA A 399 1.94 29.54 6.70
N VAL A 400 1.35 29.54 7.90
CA VAL A 400 1.95 30.14 9.11
C VAL A 400 3.27 29.47 9.47
N LYS A 401 3.36 28.14 9.44
CA LYS A 401 4.63 27.42 9.67
C LYS A 401 5.73 27.90 8.71
N ARG A 402 5.43 27.94 7.40
CA ARG A 402 6.39 28.39 6.38
C ARG A 402 6.81 29.85 6.57
N GLN A 403 5.85 30.76 6.81
CA GLN A 403 6.11 32.17 7.00
C GLN A 403 6.95 32.43 8.25
N THR A 404 6.64 31.77 9.36
CA THR A 404 7.39 31.91 10.60
C THR A 404 8.83 31.42 10.46
N LEU A 405 9.05 30.27 9.80
CA LEU A 405 10.39 29.80 9.51
C LEU A 405 11.16 30.81 8.63
N ALA A 406 10.52 31.34 7.59
CA ALA A 406 11.17 32.29 6.68
C ALA A 406 11.50 33.64 7.33
N SER A 407 10.69 34.10 8.30
CA SER A 407 10.85 35.42 8.91
C SER A 407 11.70 35.42 10.18
N HIS A 408 11.81 34.32 10.89
CA HIS A 408 12.45 34.27 12.22
C HIS A 408 13.65 33.31 12.30
N PHE A 409 13.91 32.55 11.26
CA PHE A 409 14.96 31.52 11.27
C PHE A 409 15.81 31.60 10.01
N GLU A 410 17.08 31.22 10.17
CA GLU A 410 18.01 30.94 9.08
C GLU A 410 18.01 29.43 8.79
N ARG A 411 18.05 29.06 7.51
CA ARG A 411 18.12 27.66 7.10
C ARG A 411 19.59 27.22 7.07
N CYS A 412 19.96 26.38 8.02
CA CYS A 412 21.32 25.89 8.20
C CYS A 412 21.69 24.75 7.25
N SER A 413 20.80 23.82 7.02
CA SER A 413 21.04 22.70 6.11
C SER A 413 19.73 22.20 5.48
N VAL A 414 19.87 21.53 4.33
CA VAL A 414 18.78 20.78 3.68
C VAL A 414 19.34 19.48 3.15
N ASP A 415 18.72 18.37 3.54
CA ASP A 415 19.00 17.06 3.00
C ASP A 415 17.80 16.60 2.18
N GLU A 416 18.02 16.22 0.93
CA GLU A 416 17.01 15.62 0.09
C GLU A 416 17.04 14.10 0.25
N VAL A 417 15.94 13.55 0.69
CA VAL A 417 15.74 12.11 0.83
C VAL A 417 14.57 11.70 -0.05
N ARG A 418 14.57 10.47 -0.52
CA ARG A 418 13.52 10.00 -1.41
C ARG A 418 12.12 10.23 -0.82
N GLY A 419 11.38 11.14 -1.45
CA GLY A 419 10.03 11.52 -1.09
C GLY A 419 9.89 12.60 -0.02
N ALA A 420 10.98 13.13 0.55
CA ALA A 420 10.97 14.21 1.53
C ALA A 420 12.23 15.06 1.52
N ARG A 421 12.16 16.22 2.18
CA ARG A 421 13.31 17.05 2.54
C ARG A 421 13.35 17.21 4.04
N ILE A 422 14.56 17.13 4.60
CA ILE A 422 14.83 17.44 6.00
C ILE A 422 15.62 18.74 6.02
N ALA A 423 15.06 19.78 6.63
CA ALA A 423 15.75 21.06 6.77
C ALA A 423 15.96 21.39 8.25
N VAL A 424 17.16 21.86 8.58
CA VAL A 424 17.48 22.38 9.91
C VAL A 424 17.41 23.90 9.83
N TYR A 425 16.65 24.48 10.74
CA TYR A 425 16.51 25.91 10.94
C TYR A 425 16.99 26.29 12.33
N ALA A 426 17.72 27.40 12.44
CA ALA A 426 18.14 27.99 13.71
C ALA A 426 17.86 29.50 13.71
N ARG A 427 17.93 30.13 14.86
CA ARG A 427 17.92 31.59 14.93
C ARG A 427 19.08 32.17 14.11
N PRO A 428 18.92 33.37 13.52
CA PRO A 428 19.99 33.99 12.72
C PRO A 428 21.30 34.05 13.49
N GLY A 429 22.39 33.58 12.86
CA GLY A 429 23.72 33.51 13.46
C GLY A 429 23.99 32.32 14.37
N HIS A 430 23.03 31.35 14.54
CA HIS A 430 23.16 30.23 15.44
C HIS A 430 23.20 28.85 14.74
N CYS A 431 23.46 28.81 13.45
CA CYS A 431 23.57 27.55 12.70
C CYS A 431 24.66 26.61 13.22
N ASP A 432 25.78 27.16 13.67
CA ASP A 432 26.97 26.43 14.13
C ASP A 432 26.97 26.15 15.64
N ASP A 433 25.97 26.62 16.40
CA ASP A 433 25.88 26.42 17.84
C ASP A 433 25.72 24.95 18.23
N THR A 434 26.81 24.34 18.66
CA THR A 434 26.83 22.99 19.23
C THR A 434 26.34 22.93 20.70
N THR A 435 26.11 24.09 21.33
CA THR A 435 25.87 24.25 22.78
C THR A 435 24.39 24.16 23.19
N TRP A 436 23.44 24.23 22.26
CA TRP A 436 22.02 24.11 22.55
C TRP A 436 21.61 22.64 22.78
N GLY A 437 21.27 22.30 24.02
CA GLY A 437 20.80 20.96 24.42
C GLY A 437 21.49 20.37 25.66
N VAL A 438 22.48 21.07 26.22
CA VAL A 438 22.98 20.74 27.56
C VAL A 438 22.09 21.48 28.56
N PRO A 439 21.31 20.78 29.44
CA PRO A 439 20.67 21.44 30.57
C PRO A 439 21.77 22.12 31.37
N ALA A 440 21.56 23.37 31.75
CA ALA A 440 22.48 24.07 32.65
C ALA A 440 22.62 23.19 33.90
N GLY A 441 23.76 22.52 34.02
CA GLY A 441 24.08 21.74 35.20
C GLY A 441 24.03 22.65 36.40
N ASP A 442 23.31 22.29 37.43
CA ASP A 442 23.35 22.93 38.73
C ASP A 442 24.82 23.05 39.15
N GLY A 443 25.29 24.30 39.17
CA GLY A 443 26.63 24.59 39.64
C GLY A 443 26.79 24.12 41.06
N PRO A 444 27.99 23.70 41.47
CA PRO A 444 28.20 23.19 42.81
C PRO A 444 27.91 24.29 43.82
N SER A 445 26.91 24.03 44.66
CA SER A 445 26.65 24.79 45.88
C SER A 445 27.89 24.71 46.75
N ARG A 446 28.52 25.86 46.98
CA ARG A 446 29.47 26.02 48.07
C ARG A 446 28.73 26.29 49.39
#